data_6f8fa42aa5e9fceef80495d0db406b91
#
_entry.id   6f8fa42aa5e9fceef80495d0db406b91
#
_cell.length_a   1.000
_cell.length_b   1.000
_cell.length_c   1.000
_cell.angle_alpha   90.00
_cell.angle_beta   90.00
_cell.angle_gamma   90.00
#
_symmetry.space_group_name_H-M   'P 1'
#
loop_
_entity.id
_entity.type
_entity.pdbx_description
1 polymer ?
#
loop_
_entity_poly.entity_id
_entity_poly.type
_entity_poly.pdbx_seq_one_letter_code
_entity_poly.pdbx_strand_id
1 'polypeptide(L)'
;VDDKRKALLTVGLICAVLFVLGIADLCNSDRIYSETENRVLASRPTFSWESLLSGEYGDDYEEYMSDQFVGRDKWVGIKTRADILFQKKEINGVYLGVDRYLIGVNDPKKYTEQMEDSRIASLKKLVNRWDAKVMLVPTADNILTDKLPAFAPHYDEMRLLAKVKESVG
;
A
#
# COMPACT_ATOMS: atom_id res chain seq x y z
N VAL A 1 -24.47 40.68 1.02
CA VAL A 1 -24.52 40.37 2.48
C VAL A 1 -24.76 38.87 2.70
N ASP A 2 -25.57 38.24 1.84
CA ASP A 2 -25.95 36.83 1.98
C ASP A 2 -24.76 35.86 1.70
N ASP A 3 -23.92 36.16 0.71
CA ASP A 3 -22.80 35.30 0.35
C ASP A 3 -21.68 35.27 1.41
N LYS A 4 -21.42 36.41 2.08
CA LYS A 4 -20.47 36.44 3.21
C LYS A 4 -20.98 35.62 4.40
N ARG A 5 -22.31 35.67 4.70
CA ARG A 5 -22.90 34.87 5.75
C ARG A 5 -22.84 33.36 5.41
N LYS A 6 -23.15 32.99 4.17
CA LYS A 6 -23.02 31.60 3.71
C LYS A 6 -21.58 31.09 3.81
N ALA A 7 -20.62 31.88 3.36
CA ALA A 7 -19.20 31.54 3.48
C ALA A 7 -18.80 31.37 4.95
N LEU A 8 -19.20 32.29 5.84
CA LEU A 8 -18.87 32.19 7.27
C LEU A 8 -19.51 30.97 7.93
N LEU A 9 -20.75 30.64 7.58
CA LEU A 9 -21.42 29.44 8.05
C LEU A 9 -20.75 28.17 7.57
N THR A 10 -20.33 28.12 6.31
CA THR A 10 -19.60 26.97 5.74
C THR A 10 -18.27 26.78 6.45
N VAL A 11 -17.48 27.85 6.62
CA VAL A 11 -16.21 27.78 7.34
C VAL A 11 -16.43 27.35 8.80
N GLY A 12 -17.42 27.95 9.47
CA GLY A 12 -17.78 27.59 10.85
C GLY A 12 -18.18 26.12 11.00
N LEU A 13 -18.96 25.60 10.05
CA LEU A 13 -19.34 24.19 10.01
C LEU A 13 -18.10 23.25 9.83
N ILE A 14 -17.23 23.60 8.89
CA ILE A 14 -16.00 22.83 8.66
C ILE A 14 -15.12 22.82 9.93
N CYS A 15 -14.91 23.99 10.54
CA CYS A 15 -14.14 24.07 11.78
C CYS A 15 -14.79 23.27 12.92
N ALA A 16 -16.11 23.31 13.05
CA ALA A 16 -16.84 22.54 14.05
C ALA A 16 -16.67 21.02 13.84
N VAL A 17 -16.78 20.55 12.59
CA VAL A 17 -16.56 19.13 12.25
C VAL A 17 -15.13 18.70 12.58
N LEU A 18 -14.14 19.48 12.18
CA LEU A 18 -12.74 19.17 12.49
C LEU A 18 -12.46 19.15 14.00
N PHE A 19 -13.06 20.08 14.74
CA PHE A 19 -12.92 20.13 16.19
C PHE A 19 -13.56 18.90 16.88
N VAL A 20 -14.75 18.50 16.44
CA VAL A 20 -15.43 17.30 16.96
C VAL A 20 -14.63 16.03 16.64
N LEU A 21 -14.11 15.92 15.42
CA LEU A 21 -13.24 14.78 15.05
C LEU A 21 -11.97 14.76 15.89
N GLY A 22 -11.32 15.91 16.09
CA GLY A 22 -10.12 16.00 16.93
C GLY A 22 -10.37 15.60 18.39
N ILE A 23 -11.50 16.03 18.98
CA ILE A 23 -11.88 15.58 20.33
C ILE A 23 -12.14 14.07 20.35
N ALA A 24 -12.87 13.56 19.37
CA ALA A 24 -13.18 12.13 19.26
C ALA A 24 -11.91 11.30 19.15
N ASP A 25 -10.92 11.79 18.42
CA ASP A 25 -9.62 11.15 18.25
C ASP A 25 -8.83 11.14 19.57
N LEU A 26 -8.78 12.26 20.29
CA LEU A 26 -8.16 12.35 21.61
C LEU A 26 -8.78 11.43 22.65
N CYS A 27 -10.07 11.14 22.52
CA CYS A 27 -10.80 10.23 23.42
C CYS A 27 -10.74 8.77 22.98
N ASN A 28 -10.20 8.49 21.78
CA ASN A 28 -10.09 7.15 21.24
C ASN A 28 -8.87 6.43 21.85
N SER A 29 -9.03 5.15 22.16
CA SER A 29 -7.91 4.33 22.65
C SER A 29 -7.10 3.80 21.45
N ASP A 30 -5.78 3.81 21.59
CA ASP A 30 -4.88 3.28 20.57
C ASP A 30 -5.17 1.80 20.32
N ARG A 31 -5.14 1.42 19.04
CA ARG A 31 -5.29 0.04 18.59
C ARG A 31 -3.94 -0.50 18.14
N ILE A 32 -3.64 -1.74 18.51
CA ILE A 32 -2.37 -2.37 18.15
C ILE A 32 -2.45 -3.01 16.75
N TYR A 33 -3.64 -3.43 16.32
CA TYR A 33 -3.80 -4.23 15.12
C TYR A 33 -5.05 -3.84 14.34
N SER A 34 -4.96 -3.85 13.01
CA SER A 34 -6.09 -3.71 12.10
C SER A 34 -6.47 -5.06 11.52
N GLU A 35 -7.65 -5.56 11.88
CA GLU A 35 -8.18 -6.81 11.29
C GLU A 35 -8.52 -6.65 9.82
N THR A 36 -8.95 -5.46 9.41
CA THR A 36 -9.33 -5.17 8.02
C THR A 36 -8.14 -5.11 7.08
N GLU A 37 -6.98 -4.65 7.56
CA GLU A 37 -5.74 -4.56 6.79
C GLU A 37 -4.76 -5.69 7.09
N ASN A 38 -5.05 -6.51 8.09
CA ASN A 38 -4.21 -7.63 8.55
C ASN A 38 -2.77 -7.18 8.85
N ARG A 39 -2.62 -6.05 9.58
CA ARG A 39 -1.33 -5.49 9.96
C ARG A 39 -1.32 -4.86 11.34
N VAL A 40 -0.13 -4.77 11.92
CA VAL A 40 0.11 -3.97 13.13
C VAL A 40 0.02 -2.49 12.76
N LEU A 41 -0.65 -1.72 13.61
CA LEU A 41 -0.78 -0.28 13.49
C LEU A 41 0.38 0.43 14.18
N ALA A 42 0.73 1.62 13.68
CA ALA A 42 1.75 2.44 14.28
C ALA A 42 1.39 2.83 15.71
N SER A 43 2.34 2.70 16.61
CA SER A 43 2.23 3.15 17.99
C SER A 43 2.75 4.58 18.14
N ARG A 44 2.35 5.26 19.20
CA ARG A 44 2.78 6.63 19.47
C ARG A 44 4.32 6.70 19.56
N PRO A 45 4.97 7.52 18.71
CA PRO A 45 6.43 7.60 18.68
C PRO A 45 6.97 8.26 19.96
N THR A 46 8.13 7.81 20.40
CA THR A 46 8.85 8.43 21.50
C THR A 46 9.57 9.67 21.02
N PHE A 47 9.35 10.78 21.72
CA PHE A 47 10.01 12.04 21.38
C PHE A 47 11.51 11.99 21.69
N SER A 48 12.33 12.41 20.73
CA SER A 48 13.73 12.77 20.95
C SER A 48 14.10 13.99 20.11
N TRP A 49 15.07 14.79 20.57
CA TRP A 49 15.54 15.94 19.78
C TRP A 49 16.22 15.51 18.48
N GLU A 50 16.87 14.35 18.49
CA GLU A 50 17.56 13.80 17.33
C GLU A 50 16.54 13.39 16.24
N SER A 51 15.49 12.65 16.60
CA SER A 51 14.44 12.25 15.67
C SER A 51 13.62 13.43 15.15
N LEU A 52 13.45 14.49 15.96
CA LEU A 52 12.78 15.72 15.53
C LEU A 52 13.62 16.45 14.48
N LEU A 53 14.93 16.60 14.71
CA LEU A 53 15.82 17.31 13.80
C LEU A 53 16.11 16.54 12.51
N SER A 54 16.08 15.20 12.55
CA SER A 54 16.18 14.34 11.37
C SER A 54 14.89 14.30 10.53
N GLY A 55 13.75 14.71 11.09
CA GLY A 55 12.42 14.59 10.48
C GLY A 55 11.71 13.28 10.78
N GLU A 56 12.40 12.26 11.29
CA GLU A 56 11.87 10.92 11.59
C GLU A 56 10.67 10.97 12.55
N TYR A 57 10.75 11.80 13.61
CA TYR A 57 9.62 11.97 14.52
C TYR A 57 8.37 12.50 13.82
N GLY A 58 8.52 13.38 12.83
CA GLY A 58 7.40 13.92 12.05
C GLY A 58 6.73 12.84 11.22
N ASP A 59 7.52 12.04 10.53
CA ASP A 59 7.04 10.95 9.68
C ASP A 59 6.35 9.85 10.51
N ASP A 60 6.95 9.43 11.62
CA ASP A 60 6.39 8.44 12.54
C ASP A 60 5.10 8.94 13.19
N TYR A 61 5.04 10.24 13.54
CA TYR A 61 3.86 10.83 14.14
C TYR A 61 2.70 10.95 13.13
N GLU A 62 3.00 11.25 11.87
CA GLU A 62 2.01 11.26 10.78
C GLU A 62 1.44 9.86 10.55
N GLU A 63 2.30 8.83 10.53
CA GLU A 63 1.87 7.44 10.41
C GLU A 63 0.98 7.03 11.60
N TYR A 64 1.41 7.35 12.83
CA TYR A 64 0.60 7.11 14.03
C TYR A 64 -0.77 7.77 13.96
N MET A 65 -0.84 9.07 13.65
CA MET A 65 -2.11 9.80 13.54
C MET A 65 -3.00 9.23 12.46
N SER A 66 -2.43 8.82 11.33
CA SER A 66 -3.16 8.17 10.23
C SER A 66 -3.72 6.82 10.65
N ASP A 67 -2.97 6.03 11.40
CA ASP A 67 -3.35 4.68 11.82
C ASP A 67 -4.36 4.66 12.97
N GLN A 68 -4.27 5.63 13.88
CA GLN A 68 -5.13 5.70 15.07
C GLN A 68 -6.38 6.57 14.85
N PHE A 69 -6.52 7.21 13.69
CA PHE A 69 -7.63 8.11 13.40
C PHE A 69 -8.99 7.46 13.70
N VAL A 70 -9.84 8.21 14.37
CA VAL A 70 -11.16 7.73 14.81
C VAL A 70 -12.01 7.20 13.64
N GLY A 71 -12.42 5.94 13.74
CA GLY A 71 -13.22 5.29 12.70
C GLY A 71 -12.48 5.03 11.38
N ARG A 72 -11.15 5.00 11.37
CA ARG A 72 -10.30 4.78 10.18
C ARG A 72 -10.80 3.67 9.26
N ASP A 73 -11.12 2.50 9.81
CA ASP A 73 -11.59 1.36 9.00
C ASP A 73 -12.90 1.67 8.23
N LYS A 74 -13.76 2.51 8.83
CA LYS A 74 -14.98 2.97 8.16
C LYS A 74 -14.66 3.95 7.03
N TRP A 75 -13.71 4.86 7.24
CA TRP A 75 -13.27 5.81 6.21
C TRP A 75 -12.58 5.10 5.05
N VAL A 76 -11.72 4.12 5.33
CA VAL A 76 -11.10 3.25 4.30
C VAL A 76 -12.19 2.49 3.54
N GLY A 77 -13.19 1.95 4.24
CA GLY A 77 -14.32 1.28 3.61
C GLY A 77 -15.16 2.19 2.71
N ILE A 78 -15.41 3.44 3.14
CA ILE A 78 -16.13 4.44 2.33
C ILE A 78 -15.30 4.78 1.08
N LYS A 79 -14.01 5.05 1.23
CA LYS A 79 -13.09 5.32 0.11
C LYS A 79 -13.11 4.18 -0.89
N THR A 80 -12.95 2.93 -0.42
CA THR A 80 -12.96 1.74 -1.28
C THR A 80 -14.27 1.61 -2.05
N ARG A 81 -15.42 1.84 -1.41
CA ARG A 81 -16.72 1.82 -2.08
C ARG A 81 -16.85 2.92 -3.13
N ALA A 82 -16.36 4.12 -2.83
CA ALA A 82 -16.32 5.22 -3.80
C ALA A 82 -15.41 4.87 -4.99
N ASP A 83 -14.23 4.31 -4.75
CA ASP A 83 -13.30 3.88 -5.80
C ASP A 83 -13.94 2.81 -6.72
N ILE A 84 -14.68 1.86 -6.16
CA ILE A 84 -15.46 0.86 -6.93
C ILE A 84 -16.57 1.54 -7.74
N LEU A 85 -17.31 2.49 -7.15
CA LEU A 85 -18.37 3.24 -7.84
C LEU A 85 -17.81 4.04 -9.02
N PHE A 86 -16.63 4.61 -8.88
CA PHE A 86 -15.90 5.29 -9.97
C PHE A 86 -15.19 4.33 -10.94
N GLN A 87 -15.46 3.03 -10.84
CA GLN A 87 -14.93 1.99 -11.70
C GLN A 87 -13.38 1.96 -11.77
N LYS A 88 -12.72 2.30 -10.66
CA LYS A 88 -11.29 2.10 -10.55
C LYS A 88 -10.96 0.62 -10.67
N LYS A 89 -9.97 0.32 -11.48
CA LYS A 89 -9.52 -1.05 -11.76
C LYS A 89 -8.44 -1.54 -10.81
N GLU A 90 -7.85 -0.62 -10.08
CA GLU A 90 -6.84 -0.87 -9.05
C GLU A 90 -7.20 -0.12 -7.77
N ILE A 91 -7.20 -0.82 -6.64
CA ILE A 91 -7.46 -0.26 -5.32
C ILE A 91 -6.46 -0.88 -4.33
N ASN A 92 -5.69 -0.02 -3.65
CA ASN A 92 -4.74 -0.42 -2.61
C ASN A 92 -3.75 -1.53 -3.06
N GLY A 93 -3.24 -1.46 -4.28
CA GLY A 93 -2.28 -2.44 -4.81
C GLY A 93 -2.91 -3.77 -5.24
N VAL A 94 -4.24 -3.78 -5.45
CA VAL A 94 -4.97 -4.96 -5.94
C VAL A 94 -5.76 -4.58 -7.19
N TYR A 95 -5.61 -5.36 -8.26
CA TYR A 95 -6.46 -5.26 -9.44
C TYR A 95 -7.82 -5.92 -9.18
N LEU A 96 -8.88 -5.20 -9.54
CA LEU A 96 -10.24 -5.74 -9.64
C LEU A 96 -10.40 -6.38 -11.02
N GLY A 97 -10.05 -7.65 -11.07
CA GLY A 97 -10.05 -8.43 -12.32
C GLY A 97 -11.43 -8.85 -12.80
N VAL A 98 -11.45 -9.48 -13.98
CA VAL A 98 -12.65 -10.09 -14.55
C VAL A 98 -13.12 -11.23 -13.63
N ASP A 99 -14.41 -11.54 -13.67
CA ASP A 99 -15.04 -12.62 -12.88
C ASP A 99 -14.79 -12.49 -11.34
N ARG A 100 -14.64 -11.26 -10.84
CA ARG A 100 -14.39 -10.94 -9.44
C ARG A 100 -13.05 -11.45 -8.89
N TYR A 101 -12.07 -11.70 -9.74
CA TYR A 101 -10.73 -12.00 -9.30
C TYR A 101 -10.08 -10.77 -8.66
N LEU A 102 -9.40 -11.00 -7.54
CA LEU A 102 -8.56 -10.01 -6.88
C LEU A 102 -7.10 -10.42 -7.09
N ILE A 103 -6.35 -9.64 -7.84
CA ILE A 103 -4.99 -9.96 -8.25
C ILE A 103 -4.05 -8.88 -7.73
N GLY A 104 -3.04 -9.27 -6.95
CA GLY A 104 -2.03 -8.32 -6.44
C GLY A 104 -1.30 -7.62 -7.58
N VAL A 105 -1.05 -6.33 -7.41
CA VAL A 105 -0.31 -5.52 -8.40
C VAL A 105 1.18 -5.80 -8.26
N ASN A 106 1.79 -6.32 -9.30
CA ASN A 106 3.23 -6.45 -9.42
C ASN A 106 3.75 -5.32 -10.34
N ASP A 107 4.05 -4.16 -9.72
CA ASP A 107 4.40 -2.94 -10.45
C ASP A 107 5.77 -3.09 -11.14
N PRO A 108 5.83 -3.05 -12.48
CA PRO A 108 7.08 -3.17 -13.22
C PRO A 108 8.10 -2.06 -12.89
N LYS A 109 7.65 -0.90 -12.41
CA LYS A 109 8.53 0.21 -12.03
C LYS A 109 9.40 -0.08 -10.81
N LYS A 110 9.04 -1.08 -10.01
CA LYS A 110 9.82 -1.50 -8.84
C LYS A 110 11.05 -2.34 -9.20
N TYR A 111 11.16 -2.76 -10.45
CA TYR A 111 12.24 -3.64 -10.92
C TYR A 111 13.09 -2.93 -11.95
N THR A 112 14.40 -3.02 -11.77
CA THR A 112 15.39 -2.56 -12.75
C THR A 112 16.21 -3.76 -13.21
N GLU A 113 16.69 -3.70 -14.43
CA GLU A 113 17.53 -4.76 -15.00
C GLU A 113 18.77 -5.05 -14.13
N GLN A 114 19.38 -4.00 -13.58
CA GLN A 114 20.50 -4.13 -12.66
C GLN A 114 20.14 -4.91 -11.38
N MET A 115 18.93 -4.69 -10.83
CA MET A 115 18.46 -5.45 -9.68
C MET A 115 18.21 -6.91 -10.02
N GLU A 116 17.63 -7.20 -11.19
CA GLU A 116 17.43 -8.55 -11.70
C GLU A 116 18.76 -9.30 -11.80
N ASP A 117 19.74 -8.70 -12.47
CA ASP A 117 21.07 -9.28 -12.68
C ASP A 117 21.79 -9.56 -11.36
N SER A 118 21.72 -8.62 -10.42
CA SER A 118 22.32 -8.78 -9.09
C SER A 118 21.70 -9.93 -8.31
N ARG A 119 20.35 -10.06 -8.37
CA ARG A 119 19.61 -11.16 -7.72
C ARG A 119 19.92 -12.50 -8.36
N ILE A 120 19.99 -12.58 -9.70
CA ILE A 120 20.33 -13.79 -10.44
C ILE A 120 21.78 -14.22 -10.11
N ALA A 121 22.72 -13.28 -10.07
CA ALA A 121 24.11 -13.57 -9.70
C ALA A 121 24.22 -14.11 -8.27
N SER A 122 23.44 -13.57 -7.34
CA SER A 122 23.39 -14.04 -5.96
C SER A 122 22.78 -15.44 -5.86
N LEU A 123 21.69 -15.69 -6.60
CA LEU A 123 21.05 -17.00 -6.68
C LEU A 123 22.01 -18.05 -7.24
N LYS A 124 22.72 -17.74 -8.33
CA LYS A 124 23.74 -18.61 -8.93
C LYS A 124 24.85 -18.98 -7.94
N LYS A 125 25.34 -18.02 -7.15
CA LYS A 125 26.32 -18.28 -6.10
C LYS A 125 25.77 -19.24 -5.03
N LEU A 126 24.50 -19.07 -4.63
CA LEU A 126 23.85 -19.93 -3.66
C LEU A 126 23.74 -21.37 -4.17
N VAL A 127 23.23 -21.55 -5.40
CA VAL A 127 23.05 -22.86 -6.03
C VAL A 127 24.39 -23.58 -6.13
N ASN A 128 25.43 -22.92 -6.66
CA ASN A 128 26.75 -23.52 -6.85
C ASN A 128 27.41 -23.87 -5.51
N ARG A 129 27.16 -23.11 -4.44
CA ARG A 129 27.78 -23.36 -3.14
C ARG A 129 27.16 -24.52 -2.37
N TRP A 130 25.82 -24.69 -2.51
CA TRP A 130 25.07 -25.60 -1.66
C TRP A 130 24.41 -26.76 -2.43
N ASP A 131 24.67 -26.89 -3.72
CA ASP A 131 23.95 -27.83 -4.61
C ASP A 131 22.42 -27.74 -4.45
N ALA A 132 21.94 -26.51 -4.31
CA ALA A 132 20.54 -26.24 -3.99
C ALA A 132 19.69 -26.32 -5.26
N LYS A 133 18.50 -26.92 -5.13
CA LYS A 133 17.48 -26.87 -6.18
C LYS A 133 16.61 -25.64 -5.97
N VAL A 134 16.31 -24.93 -7.06
CA VAL A 134 15.49 -23.70 -7.04
C VAL A 134 14.20 -23.96 -7.76
N MET A 135 13.10 -23.59 -7.12
CA MET A 135 11.77 -23.56 -7.73
C MET A 135 11.26 -22.12 -7.67
N LEU A 136 11.02 -21.52 -8.82
CA LEU A 136 10.42 -20.19 -8.94
C LEU A 136 8.96 -20.33 -9.36
N VAL A 137 8.08 -19.67 -8.64
CA VAL A 137 6.64 -19.69 -8.92
C VAL A 137 6.22 -18.28 -9.32
N PRO A 138 5.65 -18.10 -10.53
CA PRO A 138 5.14 -16.81 -10.97
C PRO A 138 3.98 -16.33 -10.09
N THR A 139 3.81 -15.03 -10.00
CA THR A 139 2.69 -14.40 -9.32
C THR A 139 1.40 -14.54 -10.14
N ALA A 140 0.27 -14.29 -9.47
CA ALA A 140 -1.05 -14.50 -10.07
C ALA A 140 -1.29 -13.61 -11.31
N ASP A 141 -0.73 -12.40 -11.36
CA ASP A 141 -0.83 -11.50 -12.50
C ASP A 141 -0.12 -12.01 -13.77
N ASN A 142 0.87 -12.87 -13.63
CA ASN A 142 1.55 -13.52 -14.76
C ASN A 142 0.89 -14.85 -15.19
N ILE A 143 0.13 -15.49 -14.30
CA ILE A 143 -0.57 -16.74 -14.60
C ILE A 143 -1.98 -16.47 -15.12
N LEU A 144 -2.69 -15.51 -14.48
CA LEU A 144 -4.09 -15.19 -14.75
C LEU A 144 -4.22 -13.91 -15.60
N THR A 145 -3.45 -13.82 -16.67
CA THR A 145 -3.43 -12.63 -17.53
C THR A 145 -4.77 -12.33 -18.18
N ASP A 146 -5.59 -13.37 -18.45
CA ASP A 146 -6.95 -13.28 -18.96
C ASP A 146 -7.94 -12.69 -17.93
N LYS A 147 -7.57 -12.67 -16.66
CA LYS A 147 -8.38 -12.10 -15.58
C LYS A 147 -7.99 -10.68 -15.22
N LEU A 148 -6.86 -10.18 -15.71
CA LEU A 148 -6.44 -8.80 -15.46
C LEU A 148 -7.39 -7.79 -16.13
N PRO A 149 -7.56 -6.60 -15.55
CA PRO A 149 -8.22 -5.50 -16.22
C PRO A 149 -7.49 -5.12 -17.51
N ALA A 150 -8.24 -4.65 -18.51
CA ALA A 150 -7.64 -4.19 -19.75
C ALA A 150 -6.57 -3.11 -19.49
N PHE A 151 -5.40 -3.29 -20.10
CA PHE A 151 -4.23 -2.41 -19.96
C PHE A 151 -3.63 -2.32 -18.54
N ALA A 152 -3.87 -3.31 -17.67
CA ALA A 152 -3.23 -3.39 -16.37
C ALA A 152 -1.72 -3.62 -16.58
N PRO A 153 -0.84 -2.70 -16.13
CA PRO A 153 0.59 -2.94 -16.17
C PRO A 153 0.96 -4.04 -15.19
N HIS A 154 1.79 -4.98 -15.62
CA HIS A 154 2.34 -6.03 -14.77
C HIS A 154 3.80 -6.30 -15.15
N TYR A 155 4.57 -6.79 -14.19
CA TYR A 155 5.96 -7.14 -14.42
C TYR A 155 6.05 -8.50 -15.15
N ASP A 156 6.84 -8.57 -16.23
CA ASP A 156 7.04 -9.81 -17.01
C ASP A 156 7.97 -10.78 -16.26
N GLU A 157 7.38 -11.58 -15.37
CA GLU A 157 8.11 -12.62 -14.64
C GLU A 157 8.51 -13.79 -15.54
N MET A 158 7.78 -14.04 -16.62
CA MET A 158 8.11 -15.14 -17.53
C MET A 158 9.45 -14.90 -18.22
N ARG A 159 9.74 -13.65 -18.59
CA ARG A 159 11.07 -13.24 -19.06
C ARG A 159 12.15 -13.46 -17.99
N LEU A 160 11.86 -13.08 -16.73
CA LEU A 160 12.80 -13.28 -15.63
C LEU A 160 13.06 -14.77 -15.39
N LEU A 161 12.03 -15.60 -15.40
CA LEU A 161 12.17 -17.06 -15.24
C LEU A 161 13.04 -17.67 -16.33
N ALA A 162 12.87 -17.25 -17.58
CA ALA A 162 13.73 -17.70 -18.69
C ALA A 162 15.19 -17.31 -18.45
N LYS A 163 15.45 -16.06 -18.01
CA LYS A 163 16.78 -15.55 -17.70
C LYS A 163 17.46 -16.31 -16.54
N VAL A 164 16.67 -16.63 -15.51
CA VAL A 164 17.16 -17.44 -14.37
C VAL A 164 17.49 -18.85 -14.83
N LYS A 165 16.61 -19.50 -15.60
CA LYS A 165 16.83 -20.85 -16.12
C LYS A 165 18.12 -20.95 -16.95
N GLU A 166 18.38 -19.96 -17.80
CA GLU A 166 19.61 -19.91 -18.60
C GLU A 166 20.86 -19.72 -17.73
N SER A 167 20.74 -18.99 -16.63
CA SER A 167 21.89 -18.63 -15.79
C SER A 167 22.23 -19.69 -14.74
N VAL A 168 21.25 -20.48 -14.28
CA VAL A 168 21.37 -21.39 -13.12
C VAL A 168 21.14 -22.86 -13.52
N GLY A 169 20.41 -23.10 -14.64
CA GLY A 169 20.20 -24.44 -15.20
C GLY A 169 21.39 -24.80 -16.04
#